data_2dc8aa2d13eff0f1816d7ef1128db48c
#
_entry.id   2dc8aa2d13eff0f1816d7ef1128db48c
#
_cell.length_a   1.000
_cell.length_b   1.000
_cell.length_c   1.000
_cell.angle_alpha   90.00
_cell.angle_beta   90.00
_cell.angle_gamma   90.00
#
_symmetry.space_group_name_H-M   'P 1'
#
loop_
_entity.id
_entity.type
_entity.pdbx_description
1 polymer ?
#
loop_
_entity_poly.entity_id
_entity_poly.type
_entity_poly.pdbx_seq_one_letter_code
_entity_poly.pdbx_strand_id
1 'polypeptide(L)'
;MALRTIFFSFLFLALYTVQAQDLKVMSYNIKFDNVNDTVNNWNDRKTDMEKLLKHYAPEFIGMQEVLYRQLTYLDGALEDYNSIGVGRDDGKKKGEFSPILYNSKKFKLIRSNTFWLSPTPDKISVGWDAAMERICTYGLFENKANKQRFWVFNTHFDHIGTEARERSAALIVKKIKEINTDKIPVVLTGDFNLEPDTKPIQFLKKEMTDGQEASLQPLYGPTGTFSGFDHKRILDRRIDYIFIEGLTVLSYIHIDDRMENNKHISDHLPILATLKK
;
A
#
# COMPACT_ATOMS: atom_id res chain seq x y z
N MET A 1 58.77 49.86 10.76
CA MET A 1 57.37 49.58 11.21
C MET A 1 56.73 48.65 10.16
N ALA A 2 56.59 47.37 10.47
CA ALA A 2 56.05 46.37 9.54
C ALA A 2 54.56 46.13 9.92
N LEU A 3 53.66 46.46 9.02
CA LEU A 3 52.21 46.25 9.17
C LEU A 3 51.91 44.74 8.91
N ARG A 4 51.50 44.00 9.94
CA ARG A 4 50.99 42.62 9.81
C ARG A 4 49.51 42.66 9.45
N THR A 5 49.19 42.26 8.21
CA THR A 5 47.83 42.08 7.75
C THR A 5 47.33 40.70 8.24
N ILE A 6 46.34 40.69 9.11
CA ILE A 6 45.68 39.49 9.59
C ILE A 6 44.54 39.15 8.62
N PHE A 7 44.61 38.06 7.90
CA PHE A 7 43.53 37.50 7.05
C PHE A 7 42.61 36.69 7.96
N PHE A 8 41.38 37.16 8.14
CA PHE A 8 40.29 36.40 8.73
C PHE A 8 39.61 35.55 7.61
N SER A 9 39.87 34.22 7.60
CA SER A 9 39.13 33.30 6.75
C SER A 9 37.79 32.99 7.41
N PHE A 10 36.70 33.51 6.84
CA PHE A 10 35.35 33.10 7.19
C PHE A 10 35.05 31.72 6.57
N LEU A 11 35.03 30.67 7.40
CA LEU A 11 34.56 29.34 7.00
C LEU A 11 33.03 29.36 6.95
N PHE A 12 32.43 29.47 5.76
CA PHE A 12 30.98 29.30 5.56
C PHE A 12 30.65 27.81 5.70
N LEU A 13 30.16 27.41 6.87
CA LEU A 13 29.49 26.11 7.06
C LEU A 13 28.12 26.15 6.35
N ALA A 14 28.02 25.62 5.13
CA ALA A 14 26.74 25.40 4.49
C ALA A 14 26.00 24.29 5.25
N LEU A 15 25.05 24.64 6.09
CA LEU A 15 24.10 23.73 6.70
C LEU A 15 23.16 23.21 5.59
N TYR A 16 23.50 22.05 5.00
CA TYR A 16 22.56 21.34 4.17
C TYR A 16 21.46 20.77 5.07
N THR A 17 20.34 21.46 5.14
CA THR A 17 19.12 20.90 5.69
C THR A 17 18.66 19.80 4.73
N VAL A 18 18.93 18.53 5.08
CA VAL A 18 18.30 17.40 4.40
C VAL A 18 16.80 17.50 4.72
N GLN A 19 16.07 18.14 3.83
CA GLN A 19 14.61 18.17 3.94
C GLN A 19 14.11 16.73 3.84
N ALA A 20 13.40 16.25 4.87
CA ALA A 20 12.79 14.93 4.84
C ALA A 20 11.87 14.87 3.62
N GLN A 21 12.18 13.99 2.68
CA GLN A 21 11.37 13.83 1.47
C GLN A 21 10.05 13.18 1.86
N ASP A 22 8.94 13.77 1.42
CA ASP A 22 7.62 13.21 1.61
C ASP A 22 7.55 11.83 0.94
N LEU A 23 6.85 10.90 1.60
CA LEU A 23 6.66 9.53 1.17
C LEU A 23 5.23 9.34 0.69
N LYS A 24 5.02 9.09 -0.60
CA LYS A 24 3.71 8.76 -1.15
C LYS A 24 3.50 7.25 -1.12
N VAL A 25 2.41 6.82 -0.51
CA VAL A 25 2.01 5.41 -0.44
C VAL A 25 0.60 5.25 -0.98
N MET A 26 0.41 4.28 -1.86
CA MET A 26 -0.88 3.94 -2.46
C MET A 26 -1.34 2.55 -2.02
N SER A 27 -2.65 2.38 -1.78
CA SER A 27 -3.32 1.08 -1.74
C SER A 27 -4.30 1.00 -2.90
N TYR A 28 -4.29 -0.11 -3.65
CA TYR A 28 -5.14 -0.25 -4.82
C TYR A 28 -5.52 -1.70 -5.10
N ASN A 29 -6.78 -2.05 -4.86
CA ASN A 29 -7.36 -3.28 -5.39
C ASN A 29 -7.60 -3.08 -6.89
N ILE A 30 -6.85 -3.81 -7.73
CA ILE A 30 -6.86 -3.61 -9.18
C ILE A 30 -7.90 -4.45 -9.91
N LYS A 31 -8.68 -5.22 -9.21
CA LYS A 31 -9.59 -6.26 -9.70
C LYS A 31 -8.87 -7.31 -10.54
N PHE A 32 -8.97 -8.57 -10.10
CA PHE A 32 -8.36 -9.68 -10.83
C PHE A 32 -8.87 -9.78 -12.27
N ASP A 33 -8.00 -10.29 -13.15
CA ASP A 33 -8.34 -10.51 -14.55
C ASP A 33 -9.25 -11.73 -14.69
N ASN A 34 -10.55 -11.48 -14.67
CA ASN A 34 -11.54 -12.49 -15.01
C ASN A 34 -11.66 -12.60 -16.53
N VAL A 35 -11.17 -13.68 -17.10
CA VAL A 35 -11.19 -13.93 -18.55
C VAL A 35 -12.61 -14.03 -19.14
N ASN A 36 -13.61 -14.26 -18.29
CA ASN A 36 -15.02 -14.31 -18.69
C ASN A 36 -15.73 -12.96 -18.58
N ASP A 37 -15.07 -11.94 -18.02
CA ASP A 37 -15.64 -10.59 -17.94
C ASP A 37 -15.46 -9.89 -19.29
N THR A 38 -16.55 -9.70 -20.00
CA THR A 38 -16.57 -9.04 -21.32
C THR A 38 -16.78 -7.51 -21.22
N VAL A 39 -17.05 -6.98 -20.01
CA VAL A 39 -17.44 -5.57 -19.82
C VAL A 39 -16.32 -4.77 -19.15
N ASN A 40 -15.67 -5.36 -18.14
CA ASN A 40 -14.64 -4.71 -17.32
C ASN A 40 -13.33 -5.52 -17.32
N ASN A 41 -13.03 -6.20 -18.42
CA ASN A 41 -11.86 -7.07 -18.49
C ASN A 41 -10.55 -6.29 -18.34
N TRP A 42 -9.50 -7.00 -17.93
CA TRP A 42 -8.20 -6.43 -17.66
C TRP A 42 -7.58 -5.75 -18.89
N ASN A 43 -7.74 -6.34 -20.08
CA ASN A 43 -7.12 -5.81 -21.29
C ASN A 43 -7.63 -4.40 -21.65
N ASP A 44 -8.88 -4.09 -21.32
CA ASP A 44 -9.46 -2.76 -21.55
C ASP A 44 -9.01 -1.72 -20.51
N ARG A 45 -8.61 -2.18 -19.30
CA ARG A 45 -8.29 -1.31 -18.15
C ARG A 45 -6.79 -1.09 -17.93
N LYS A 46 -5.94 -2.05 -18.33
CA LYS A 46 -4.51 -2.10 -17.97
C LYS A 46 -3.71 -0.86 -18.40
N THR A 47 -3.99 -0.30 -19.57
CA THR A 47 -3.27 0.88 -20.08
C THR A 47 -3.62 2.14 -19.29
N ASP A 48 -4.88 2.32 -18.90
CA ASP A 48 -5.28 3.46 -18.10
C ASP A 48 -4.81 3.31 -16.65
N MET A 49 -4.76 2.08 -16.12
CA MET A 49 -4.12 1.80 -14.83
C MET A 49 -2.62 2.14 -14.85
N GLU A 50 -1.90 1.76 -15.90
CA GLU A 50 -0.49 2.14 -16.08
C GLU A 50 -0.31 3.66 -16.08
N LYS A 51 -1.15 4.41 -16.83
CA LYS A 51 -1.12 5.88 -16.87
C LYS A 51 -1.36 6.48 -15.49
N LEU A 52 -2.36 5.99 -14.75
CA LEU A 52 -2.67 6.42 -13.40
C LEU A 52 -1.46 6.21 -12.47
N LEU A 53 -0.89 5.02 -12.46
CA LEU A 53 0.25 4.69 -11.60
C LEU A 53 1.49 5.54 -11.92
N LYS A 54 1.77 5.79 -13.21
CA LYS A 54 2.85 6.68 -13.66
C LYS A 54 2.59 8.14 -13.30
N HIS A 55 1.34 8.59 -13.35
CA HIS A 55 0.97 9.97 -13.01
C HIS A 55 1.17 10.28 -11.53
N TYR A 56 0.63 9.45 -10.64
CA TYR A 56 0.76 9.66 -9.20
C TYR A 56 2.14 9.29 -8.66
N ALA A 57 2.81 8.35 -9.30
CA ALA A 57 4.17 7.89 -9.03
C ALA A 57 4.49 7.74 -7.53
N PRO A 58 3.70 6.95 -6.76
CA PRO A 58 3.94 6.75 -5.34
C PRO A 58 5.22 5.93 -5.11
N GLU A 59 5.89 6.12 -3.97
CA GLU A 59 7.07 5.35 -3.62
C GLU A 59 6.75 3.88 -3.35
N PHE A 60 5.58 3.60 -2.76
CA PHE A 60 5.08 2.25 -2.50
C PHE A 60 3.64 2.10 -2.96
N ILE A 61 3.32 0.95 -3.54
CA ILE A 61 1.98 0.59 -3.97
C ILE A 61 1.66 -0.80 -3.44
N GLY A 62 0.77 -0.88 -2.45
CA GLY A 62 0.16 -2.14 -2.04
C GLY A 62 -1.01 -2.45 -2.98
N MET A 63 -0.94 -3.55 -3.71
CA MET A 63 -2.03 -3.95 -4.61
C MET A 63 -2.74 -5.19 -4.11
N GLN A 64 -4.02 -5.36 -4.50
CA GLN A 64 -4.83 -6.52 -4.16
C GLN A 64 -5.48 -7.09 -5.42
N GLU A 65 -5.90 -8.35 -5.36
CA GLU A 65 -6.48 -9.14 -6.46
C GLU A 65 -5.55 -9.31 -7.68
N VAL A 66 -4.25 -9.24 -7.50
CA VAL A 66 -3.30 -9.27 -8.62
C VAL A 66 -3.02 -10.70 -9.03
N LEU A 67 -3.38 -11.10 -10.26
CA LEU A 67 -2.93 -12.36 -10.84
C LEU A 67 -1.52 -12.23 -11.41
N TYR A 68 -0.79 -13.35 -11.49
CA TYR A 68 0.59 -13.35 -11.97
C TYR A 68 0.77 -12.66 -13.33
N ARG A 69 -0.18 -12.84 -14.27
CA ARG A 69 -0.14 -12.17 -15.58
C ARG A 69 -0.31 -10.66 -15.50
N GLN A 70 -1.12 -10.16 -14.53
CA GLN A 70 -1.28 -8.72 -14.28
C GLN A 70 0.00 -8.14 -13.67
N LEU A 71 0.59 -8.86 -12.70
CA LEU A 71 1.87 -8.46 -12.10
C LEU A 71 2.98 -8.39 -13.16
N THR A 72 3.08 -9.40 -14.03
CA THR A 72 4.08 -9.41 -15.12
C THR A 72 3.92 -8.23 -16.08
N TYR A 73 2.67 -7.85 -16.39
CA TYR A 73 2.41 -6.66 -17.21
C TYR A 73 2.88 -5.40 -16.50
N LEU A 74 2.53 -5.23 -15.22
CA LEU A 74 2.89 -4.04 -14.43
C LEU A 74 4.41 -3.95 -14.22
N ASP A 75 5.09 -5.05 -13.95
CA ASP A 75 6.56 -5.10 -13.82
C ASP A 75 7.25 -4.63 -15.13
N GLY A 76 6.70 -5.00 -16.29
CA GLY A 76 7.20 -4.53 -17.58
C GLY A 76 6.85 -3.08 -17.92
N ALA A 77 5.70 -2.61 -17.47
CA ALA A 77 5.19 -1.26 -17.77
C ALA A 77 5.77 -0.18 -16.83
N LEU A 78 6.12 -0.55 -15.60
CA LEU A 78 6.60 0.37 -14.56
C LEU A 78 8.11 0.15 -14.30
N GLU A 79 8.95 0.56 -15.26
CA GLU A 79 10.40 0.30 -15.28
C GLU A 79 11.16 0.74 -14.03
N ASP A 80 10.67 1.75 -13.31
CA ASP A 80 11.28 2.25 -12.07
C ASP A 80 10.89 1.44 -10.83
N TYR A 81 9.97 0.49 -10.96
CA TYR A 81 9.45 -0.29 -9.85
C TYR A 81 9.94 -1.74 -9.92
N ASN A 82 10.11 -2.32 -8.74
CA ASN A 82 10.20 -3.75 -8.55
C ASN A 82 9.04 -4.20 -7.65
N SER A 83 8.64 -5.46 -7.75
CA SER A 83 7.59 -6.05 -6.94
C SER A 83 8.11 -7.11 -5.96
N ILE A 84 7.41 -7.29 -4.84
CA ILE A 84 7.57 -8.41 -3.91
C ILE A 84 6.20 -9.03 -3.63
N GLY A 85 6.18 -10.31 -3.34
CA GLY A 85 4.97 -11.08 -3.00
C GLY A 85 4.93 -12.41 -3.73
N VAL A 86 3.98 -13.23 -3.34
CA VAL A 86 3.73 -14.57 -3.92
C VAL A 86 2.24 -14.79 -4.13
N GLY A 87 1.88 -15.72 -5.00
CA GLY A 87 0.50 -16.17 -5.17
C GLY A 87 0.03 -16.96 -3.94
N ARG A 88 -1.19 -16.69 -3.50
CA ARG A 88 -1.74 -17.24 -2.24
C ARG A 88 -1.94 -18.74 -2.26
N ASP A 89 -2.17 -19.36 -3.44
CA ASP A 89 -2.55 -20.77 -3.55
C ASP A 89 -1.34 -21.72 -3.49
N ASP A 90 -0.16 -21.26 -3.92
CA ASP A 90 1.03 -22.15 -3.98
C ASP A 90 2.31 -21.51 -3.38
N GLY A 91 2.20 -20.30 -2.87
CA GLY A 91 3.36 -19.55 -2.39
C GLY A 91 4.35 -19.19 -3.50
N LYS A 92 3.92 -19.22 -4.76
CA LYS A 92 4.73 -18.92 -5.94
C LYS A 92 3.96 -18.05 -6.93
N LYS A 93 3.23 -18.66 -7.89
CA LYS A 93 2.59 -17.97 -9.01
C LYS A 93 1.09 -18.20 -9.13
N LYS A 94 0.50 -19.09 -8.34
CA LYS A 94 -0.93 -19.43 -8.42
C LYS A 94 -1.75 -18.63 -7.42
N GLY A 95 -2.98 -18.31 -7.84
CA GLY A 95 -3.91 -17.50 -7.07
C GLY A 95 -3.57 -16.01 -7.13
N GLU A 96 -4.30 -15.23 -6.37
CA GLU A 96 -4.09 -13.79 -6.27
C GLU A 96 -2.89 -13.48 -5.37
N PHE A 97 -2.16 -12.45 -5.77
CA PHE A 97 -1.11 -11.82 -4.97
C PHE A 97 -1.70 -10.65 -4.18
N SER A 98 -1.05 -10.33 -3.08
CA SER A 98 -1.12 -9.01 -2.41
C SER A 98 0.27 -8.39 -2.48
N PRO A 99 0.76 -8.00 -3.66
CA PRO A 99 2.13 -7.58 -3.86
C PRO A 99 2.36 -6.16 -3.34
N ILE A 100 3.62 -5.83 -3.09
CA ILE A 100 4.07 -4.46 -2.87
C ILE A 100 4.99 -4.10 -4.03
N LEU A 101 4.60 -3.10 -4.83
CA LEU A 101 5.48 -2.47 -5.79
C LEU A 101 6.18 -1.30 -5.10
N TYR A 102 7.48 -1.13 -5.34
CA TYR A 102 8.26 -0.05 -4.74
C TYR A 102 9.18 0.59 -5.76
N ASN A 103 9.37 1.90 -5.67
CA ASN A 103 10.30 2.63 -6.53
C ASN A 103 11.74 2.19 -6.25
N SER A 104 12.28 1.32 -7.11
CA SER A 104 13.60 0.71 -6.96
C SER A 104 14.75 1.69 -7.20
N LYS A 105 14.49 2.84 -7.82
CA LYS A 105 15.48 3.92 -7.97
C LYS A 105 15.71 4.62 -6.63
N LYS A 106 14.64 4.80 -5.83
CA LYS A 106 14.69 5.51 -4.54
C LYS A 106 14.92 4.58 -3.35
N PHE A 107 14.45 3.34 -3.40
CA PHE A 107 14.49 2.40 -2.28
C PHE A 107 15.25 1.12 -2.60
N LYS A 108 15.89 0.57 -1.56
CA LYS A 108 16.49 -0.75 -1.56
C LYS A 108 15.67 -1.67 -0.67
N LEU A 109 15.28 -2.82 -1.19
CA LEU A 109 14.71 -3.90 -0.39
C LEU A 109 15.80 -4.54 0.47
N ILE A 110 15.58 -4.64 1.78
CA ILE A 110 16.49 -5.27 2.74
C ILE A 110 16.07 -6.72 3.00
N ARG A 111 14.78 -6.93 3.27
CA ARG A 111 14.18 -8.27 3.43
C ARG A 111 12.69 -8.23 3.13
N SER A 112 12.11 -9.36 2.73
CA SER A 112 10.68 -9.49 2.53
C SER A 112 10.23 -10.92 2.83
N ASN A 113 8.94 -11.06 3.11
CA ASN A 113 8.27 -12.36 3.18
C ASN A 113 6.76 -12.17 2.99
N THR A 114 6.05 -13.29 2.87
CA THR A 114 4.59 -13.35 2.86
C THR A 114 4.15 -14.40 3.87
N PHE A 115 3.10 -14.13 4.63
CA PHE A 115 2.47 -15.09 5.53
C PHE A 115 0.98 -15.21 5.26
N TRP A 116 0.42 -16.38 5.58
CA TRP A 116 -1.01 -16.65 5.41
C TRP A 116 -1.80 -16.16 6.62
N LEU A 117 -2.96 -15.59 6.37
CA LEU A 117 -3.89 -15.13 7.40
C LEU A 117 -4.68 -16.34 7.95
N SER A 118 -4.00 -17.14 8.73
CA SER A 118 -4.52 -18.41 9.26
C SER A 118 -3.86 -18.76 10.62
N PRO A 119 -4.35 -19.78 11.33
CA PRO A 119 -3.67 -20.33 12.52
C PRO A 119 -2.25 -20.84 12.24
N THR A 120 -1.91 -21.14 10.98
CA THR A 120 -0.59 -21.62 10.55
C THR A 120 0.03 -20.66 9.53
N PRO A 121 0.45 -19.44 9.95
CA PRO A 121 0.81 -18.37 9.01
C PRO A 121 2.02 -18.66 8.13
N ASP A 122 2.86 -19.60 8.52
CA ASP A 122 4.06 -19.96 7.75
C ASP A 122 3.80 -21.09 6.75
N LYS A 123 2.53 -21.48 6.56
CA LYS A 123 2.09 -22.54 5.63
C LYS A 123 0.91 -22.05 4.82
N ILE A 124 0.82 -22.50 3.57
CA ILE A 124 -0.36 -22.32 2.71
C ILE A 124 -1.56 -22.93 3.43
N SER A 125 -2.52 -22.09 3.77
CA SER A 125 -3.70 -22.52 4.54
C SER A 125 -4.82 -21.49 4.48
N VAL A 126 -6.05 -21.98 4.52
CA VAL A 126 -7.26 -21.17 4.73
C VAL A 126 -7.40 -20.88 6.22
N GLY A 127 -7.69 -19.65 6.59
CA GLY A 127 -7.82 -19.20 7.96
C GLY A 127 -9.25 -19.24 8.47
N TRP A 128 -9.49 -19.88 9.61
CA TRP A 128 -10.77 -19.88 10.34
C TRP A 128 -11.97 -20.18 9.45
N ASP A 129 -12.91 -19.21 9.29
CA ASP A 129 -14.09 -19.29 8.43
C ASP A 129 -13.92 -18.58 7.07
N ALA A 130 -12.67 -18.32 6.65
CA ALA A 130 -12.39 -17.69 5.36
C ALA A 130 -12.85 -18.57 4.19
N ALA A 131 -13.31 -17.94 3.11
CA ALA A 131 -13.72 -18.63 1.90
C ALA A 131 -12.53 -19.20 1.10
N MET A 132 -11.34 -18.64 1.30
CA MET A 132 -10.12 -18.99 0.57
C MET A 132 -8.88 -18.51 1.31
N GLU A 133 -7.70 -18.89 0.84
CA GLU A 133 -6.44 -18.41 1.36
C GLU A 133 -6.35 -16.89 1.27
N ARG A 134 -5.88 -16.26 2.35
CA ARG A 134 -5.58 -14.83 2.44
C ARG A 134 -4.17 -14.65 2.93
N ILE A 135 -3.49 -13.64 2.44
CA ILE A 135 -2.07 -13.42 2.71
C ILE A 135 -1.80 -11.96 3.09
N CYS A 136 -0.68 -11.77 3.78
CA CYS A 136 -0.08 -10.48 4.00
C CYS A 136 1.39 -10.52 3.54
N THR A 137 1.73 -9.71 2.56
CA THR A 137 3.10 -9.50 2.10
C THR A 137 3.72 -8.35 2.84
N TYR A 138 5.01 -8.46 3.20
CA TYR A 138 5.73 -7.36 3.85
C TYR A 138 7.17 -7.24 3.38
N GLY A 139 7.71 -6.03 3.49
CA GLY A 139 9.11 -5.73 3.21
C GLY A 139 9.68 -4.65 4.11
N LEU A 140 10.97 -4.76 4.41
CA LEU A 140 11.79 -3.70 4.99
C LEU A 140 12.55 -3.01 3.87
N PHE A 141 12.32 -1.72 3.74
CA PHE A 141 12.93 -0.89 2.70
C PHE A 141 13.82 0.19 3.31
N GLU A 142 14.91 0.51 2.63
CA GLU A 142 15.82 1.59 2.98
C GLU A 142 15.85 2.62 1.86
N ASN A 143 15.58 3.88 2.19
CA ASN A 143 15.76 5.00 1.26
C ASN A 143 17.24 5.15 0.93
N LYS A 144 17.60 5.11 -0.36
CA LYS A 144 18.99 5.13 -0.83
C LYS A 144 19.69 6.44 -0.51
N ALA A 145 18.96 7.57 -0.47
CA ALA A 145 19.51 8.90 -0.26
C ALA A 145 19.79 9.19 1.22
N ASN A 146 18.81 8.97 2.11
CA ASN A 146 18.89 9.37 3.52
C ASN A 146 18.98 8.20 4.51
N LYS A 147 18.99 6.96 4.01
CA LYS A 147 19.09 5.72 4.80
C LYS A 147 17.92 5.47 5.76
N GLN A 148 16.85 6.25 5.67
CA GLN A 148 15.63 5.99 6.44
C GLN A 148 15.05 4.65 6.05
N ARG A 149 14.55 3.91 7.05
CA ARG A 149 13.92 2.61 6.85
C ARG A 149 12.45 2.65 7.15
N PHE A 150 11.70 1.82 6.41
CA PHE A 150 10.26 1.69 6.52
C PHE A 150 9.87 0.22 6.38
N TRP A 151 8.96 -0.23 7.24
CA TRP A 151 8.23 -1.46 7.02
C TRP A 151 6.98 -1.15 6.22
N VAL A 152 6.76 -1.89 5.16
CA VAL A 152 5.52 -1.81 4.37
C VAL A 152 4.89 -3.20 4.36
N PHE A 153 3.61 -3.25 4.73
CA PHE A 153 2.77 -4.44 4.73
C PHE A 153 1.61 -4.21 3.77
N ASN A 154 1.16 -5.27 3.09
CA ASN A 154 0.01 -5.22 2.20
C ASN A 154 -0.82 -6.49 2.32
N THR A 155 -2.14 -6.36 2.38
CA THR A 155 -3.06 -7.47 2.61
C THR A 155 -4.36 -7.33 1.84
N HIS A 156 -5.09 -8.45 1.70
CA HIS A 156 -6.47 -8.49 1.25
C HIS A 156 -7.25 -9.45 2.16
N PHE A 157 -8.17 -8.91 2.95
CA PHE A 157 -8.96 -9.69 3.91
C PHE A 157 -10.03 -10.53 3.22
N ASP A 158 -10.51 -11.54 3.92
CA ASP A 158 -11.61 -12.35 3.41
C ASP A 158 -12.91 -11.54 3.32
N HIS A 159 -13.70 -11.80 2.27
CA HIS A 159 -14.92 -11.05 1.99
C HIS A 159 -16.18 -11.64 2.64
N ILE A 160 -16.09 -12.87 3.20
CA ILE A 160 -17.20 -13.62 3.82
C ILE A 160 -16.93 -13.87 5.31
N GLY A 161 -15.81 -14.51 5.64
CA GLY A 161 -15.51 -15.00 6.98
C GLY A 161 -15.39 -13.89 8.02
N THR A 162 -16.29 -13.85 8.97
CA THR A 162 -16.29 -12.82 10.03
C THR A 162 -15.18 -13.07 11.03
N GLU A 163 -15.00 -14.31 11.48
CA GLU A 163 -13.91 -14.69 12.39
C GLU A 163 -12.56 -14.52 11.68
N ALA A 164 -12.46 -14.89 10.41
CA ALA A 164 -11.26 -14.74 9.61
C ALA A 164 -10.78 -13.28 9.56
N ARG A 165 -11.68 -12.31 9.33
CA ARG A 165 -11.32 -10.89 9.33
C ARG A 165 -10.88 -10.38 10.70
N GLU A 166 -11.58 -10.77 11.77
CA GLU A 166 -11.22 -10.38 13.14
C GLU A 166 -9.85 -10.95 13.55
N ARG A 167 -9.62 -12.23 13.31
CA ARG A 167 -8.36 -12.91 13.63
C ARG A 167 -7.22 -12.43 12.74
N SER A 168 -7.48 -12.11 11.48
CA SER A 168 -6.48 -11.56 10.55
C SER A 168 -5.96 -10.22 11.02
N ALA A 169 -6.83 -9.32 11.50
CA ALA A 169 -6.41 -8.05 12.06
C ALA A 169 -5.48 -8.24 13.26
N ALA A 170 -5.85 -9.13 14.20
CA ALA A 170 -5.03 -9.44 15.36
C ALA A 170 -3.69 -10.09 14.98
N LEU A 171 -3.69 -11.01 14.01
CA LEU A 171 -2.48 -11.68 13.52
C LEU A 171 -1.50 -10.69 12.88
N ILE A 172 -1.99 -9.76 12.04
CA ILE A 172 -1.12 -8.76 11.39
C ILE A 172 -0.47 -7.87 12.45
N VAL A 173 -1.22 -7.34 13.41
CA VAL A 173 -0.67 -6.52 14.49
C VAL A 173 0.38 -7.29 15.29
N LYS A 174 0.08 -8.56 15.64
CA LYS A 174 1.04 -9.44 16.31
C LYS A 174 2.32 -9.61 15.48
N LYS A 175 2.21 -9.92 14.18
CA LYS A 175 3.36 -10.08 13.28
C LYS A 175 4.16 -8.78 13.11
N ILE A 176 3.51 -7.62 13.02
CA ILE A 176 4.20 -6.33 13.00
C ILE A 176 5.04 -6.17 14.28
N LYS A 177 4.48 -6.40 15.46
CA LYS A 177 5.19 -6.29 16.73
C LYS A 177 6.36 -7.29 16.86
N GLU A 178 6.18 -8.52 16.37
CA GLU A 178 7.24 -9.55 16.37
C GLU A 178 8.40 -9.20 15.42
N ILE A 179 8.09 -8.63 14.26
CA ILE A 179 9.06 -8.34 13.19
C ILE A 179 9.78 -7.02 13.43
N ASN A 180 9.07 -6.00 13.92
CA ASN A 180 9.54 -4.63 14.09
C ASN A 180 10.06 -4.34 15.51
N THR A 181 11.07 -5.08 15.94
CA THR A 181 11.71 -4.89 17.26
C THR A 181 12.41 -3.53 17.39
N ASP A 182 12.85 -2.96 16.26
CA ASP A 182 13.62 -1.71 16.22
C ASP A 182 12.73 -0.46 16.14
N LYS A 183 11.40 -0.62 16.22
CA LYS A 183 10.42 0.47 16.14
C LYS A 183 10.59 1.36 14.91
N ILE A 184 10.91 0.75 13.78
CA ILE A 184 10.99 1.41 12.47
C ILE A 184 9.56 1.81 12.07
N PRO A 185 9.33 2.98 11.43
CA PRO A 185 8.01 3.35 10.92
C PRO A 185 7.37 2.27 10.07
N VAL A 186 6.06 2.08 10.24
CA VAL A 186 5.26 1.04 9.58
C VAL A 186 4.17 1.69 8.73
N VAL A 187 3.94 1.12 7.56
CA VAL A 187 2.76 1.35 6.72
C VAL A 187 2.09 0.01 6.46
N LEU A 188 0.79 -0.07 6.69
CA LEU A 188 -0.05 -1.22 6.35
C LEU A 188 -1.13 -0.76 5.36
N THR A 189 -1.07 -1.27 4.14
CA THR A 189 -2.06 -1.04 3.08
C THR A 189 -2.94 -2.27 2.91
N GLY A 190 -4.15 -2.08 2.41
CA GLY A 190 -4.98 -3.23 2.06
C GLY A 190 -6.42 -2.90 1.73
N ASP A 191 -7.06 -3.89 1.09
CA ASP A 191 -8.50 -4.07 1.07
C ASP A 191 -8.89 -4.96 2.25
N PHE A 192 -9.56 -4.37 3.23
CA PHE A 192 -9.95 -5.08 4.45
C PHE A 192 -11.36 -5.69 4.35
N ASN A 193 -12.10 -5.42 3.27
CA ASN A 193 -13.49 -5.87 3.09
C ASN A 193 -14.41 -5.49 4.27
N LEU A 194 -14.09 -4.42 4.99
CA LEU A 194 -14.74 -3.97 6.21
C LEU A 194 -14.87 -2.45 6.25
N GLU A 195 -16.03 -1.97 6.67
CA GLU A 195 -16.27 -0.54 6.88
C GLU A 195 -15.72 -0.03 8.23
N PRO A 196 -15.54 1.30 8.40
CA PRO A 196 -14.80 1.89 9.52
C PRO A 196 -15.33 1.58 10.92
N ASP A 197 -16.63 1.33 11.07
CA ASP A 197 -17.32 1.07 12.33
C ASP A 197 -17.26 -0.39 12.79
N THR A 198 -16.72 -1.28 11.96
CA THR A 198 -16.60 -2.71 12.26
C THR A 198 -15.54 -2.99 13.33
N LYS A 199 -15.78 -4.03 14.15
CA LYS A 199 -14.88 -4.40 15.26
C LYS A 199 -13.40 -4.58 14.83
N PRO A 200 -13.07 -5.27 13.72
CA PRO A 200 -11.67 -5.44 13.32
C PRO A 200 -11.00 -4.12 12.92
N ILE A 201 -11.72 -3.22 12.24
CA ILE A 201 -11.19 -1.89 11.90
C ILE A 201 -11.00 -1.03 13.16
N GLN A 202 -11.95 -1.06 14.09
CA GLN A 202 -11.81 -0.38 15.38
C GLN A 202 -10.66 -0.94 16.23
N PHE A 203 -10.39 -2.25 16.13
CA PHE A 203 -9.20 -2.85 16.73
C PHE A 203 -7.91 -2.31 16.08
N LEU A 204 -7.83 -2.30 14.75
CA LEU A 204 -6.67 -1.75 14.03
C LEU A 204 -6.43 -0.28 14.38
N LYS A 205 -7.47 0.55 14.50
CA LYS A 205 -7.37 1.96 14.92
C LYS A 205 -6.84 2.16 16.34
N LYS A 206 -6.99 1.18 17.23
CA LYS A 206 -6.39 1.23 18.57
C LYS A 206 -4.91 0.87 18.57
N GLU A 207 -4.47 0.05 17.63
CA GLU A 207 -3.11 -0.46 17.54
C GLU A 207 -2.23 0.37 16.59
N MET A 208 -2.84 0.98 15.56
CA MET A 208 -2.20 1.80 14.53
C MET A 208 -3.04 3.05 14.24
N THR A 209 -2.47 4.00 13.55
CA THR A 209 -3.18 5.23 13.15
C THR A 209 -3.83 5.04 11.79
N ASP A 210 -5.14 5.29 11.67
CA ASP A 210 -5.85 5.36 10.38
C ASP A 210 -5.41 6.61 9.62
N GLY A 211 -4.81 6.42 8.44
CA GLY A 211 -4.22 7.51 7.67
C GLY A 211 -5.22 8.56 7.23
N GLN A 212 -6.45 8.18 6.91
CA GLN A 212 -7.49 9.14 6.53
C GLN A 212 -7.91 10.02 7.71
N GLU A 213 -8.13 9.42 8.88
CA GLU A 213 -8.58 10.16 10.07
C GLU A 213 -7.49 11.06 10.66
N ALA A 214 -6.22 10.68 10.47
CA ALA A 214 -5.06 11.44 10.96
C ALA A 214 -4.51 12.45 9.95
N SER A 215 -5.12 12.57 8.78
CA SER A 215 -4.65 13.49 7.74
C SER A 215 -4.73 14.94 8.20
N LEU A 216 -3.64 15.69 8.01
CA LEU A 216 -3.59 17.13 8.31
C LEU A 216 -4.45 17.96 7.34
N GLN A 217 -4.73 17.42 6.16
CA GLN A 217 -5.61 18.05 5.18
C GLN A 217 -6.93 17.28 5.12
N PRO A 218 -8.05 17.96 4.83
CA PRO A 218 -9.32 17.28 4.57
C PRO A 218 -9.17 16.24 3.48
N LEU A 219 -9.96 15.15 3.58
CA LEU A 219 -10.04 14.14 2.53
C LEU A 219 -10.39 14.81 1.19
N TYR A 220 -9.62 14.51 0.15
CA TYR A 220 -9.95 14.87 -1.21
C TYR A 220 -10.43 13.64 -1.99
N GLY A 221 -11.56 13.77 -2.69
CA GLY A 221 -12.22 12.69 -3.41
C GLY A 221 -13.48 12.16 -2.71
N PRO A 222 -14.07 11.07 -3.21
CA PRO A 222 -15.25 10.43 -2.62
C PRO A 222 -14.97 9.92 -1.20
N THR A 223 -16.01 9.75 -0.38
CA THR A 223 -15.87 9.21 0.99
C THR A 223 -15.60 7.71 1.01
N GLY A 224 -16.12 6.97 0.02
CA GLY A 224 -15.90 5.54 -0.15
C GLY A 224 -14.82 5.21 -1.16
N THR A 225 -14.44 3.94 -1.19
CA THR A 225 -13.37 3.40 -2.04
C THR A 225 -13.87 2.30 -2.99
N PHE A 226 -15.10 1.80 -2.83
CA PHE A 226 -15.64 0.70 -3.60
C PHE A 226 -16.82 1.12 -4.48
N SER A 227 -16.67 0.97 -5.80
CA SER A 227 -17.69 1.27 -6.81
C SER A 227 -18.45 0.02 -7.30
N GLY A 228 -17.81 -1.15 -7.27
CA GLY A 228 -18.32 -2.37 -7.88
C GLY A 228 -18.54 -2.24 -9.39
N PHE A 229 -17.83 -1.32 -10.07
CA PHE A 229 -18.04 -0.92 -11.46
C PHE A 229 -19.43 -0.28 -11.73
N ASP A 230 -20.18 0.07 -10.71
CA ASP A 230 -21.41 0.86 -10.88
C ASP A 230 -21.06 2.36 -10.93
N HIS A 231 -21.05 2.91 -12.13
CA HIS A 231 -20.66 4.31 -12.38
C HIS A 231 -21.71 5.34 -11.90
N LYS A 232 -22.89 4.88 -11.49
CA LYS A 232 -23.97 5.73 -10.95
C LYS A 232 -24.04 5.69 -9.43
N ARG A 233 -23.31 4.78 -8.81
CA ARG A 233 -23.35 4.59 -7.36
C ARG A 233 -22.70 5.77 -6.64
N ILE A 234 -23.30 6.16 -5.52
CA ILE A 234 -22.66 7.04 -4.56
C ILE A 234 -21.51 6.25 -3.91
N LEU A 235 -20.30 6.80 -3.97
CA LEU A 235 -19.11 6.16 -3.43
C LEU A 235 -18.99 6.52 -1.94
N ASP A 236 -19.69 5.80 -1.10
CA ASP A 236 -19.78 5.98 0.36
C ASP A 236 -19.20 4.79 1.16
N ARG A 237 -18.97 3.66 0.51
CA ARG A 237 -18.46 2.45 1.14
C ARG A 237 -16.93 2.43 1.15
N ARG A 238 -16.33 2.68 2.30
CA ARG A 238 -14.87 2.66 2.51
C ARG A 238 -14.44 1.29 3.04
N ILE A 239 -13.65 0.55 2.26
CA ILE A 239 -13.12 -0.78 2.64
C ILE A 239 -11.61 -0.92 2.41
N ASP A 240 -10.99 0.07 1.79
CA ASP A 240 -9.54 0.16 1.58
C ASP A 240 -8.92 1.15 2.57
N TYR A 241 -7.75 0.81 3.12
CA TYR A 241 -7.11 1.59 4.17
C TYR A 241 -5.60 1.66 4.00
N ILE A 242 -5.03 2.74 4.54
CA ILE A 242 -3.61 2.89 4.83
C ILE A 242 -3.50 3.19 6.33
N PHE A 243 -3.03 2.22 7.12
CA PHE A 243 -2.69 2.43 8.53
C PHE A 243 -1.20 2.70 8.65
N ILE A 244 -0.83 3.52 9.64
CA ILE A 244 0.56 3.92 9.87
C ILE A 244 0.96 3.79 11.35
N GLU A 245 2.28 3.67 11.59
CA GLU A 245 2.92 3.81 12.88
C GLU A 245 4.23 4.61 12.73
N GLY A 246 4.45 5.62 13.58
CA GLY A 246 5.67 6.42 13.58
C GLY A 246 5.84 7.36 12.38
N LEU A 247 4.72 7.77 11.76
CA LEU A 247 4.66 8.71 10.63
C LEU A 247 3.55 9.74 10.84
N THR A 248 3.66 10.87 10.15
CA THR A 248 2.60 11.90 10.07
C THR A 248 1.96 11.85 8.69
N VAL A 249 0.63 11.93 8.61
CA VAL A 249 -0.12 11.99 7.35
C VAL A 249 -0.32 13.45 6.96
N LEU A 250 0.34 13.89 5.91
CA LEU A 250 0.21 15.27 5.40
C LEU A 250 -1.09 15.44 4.61
N SER A 251 -1.42 14.47 3.76
CA SER A 251 -2.66 14.45 2.98
C SER A 251 -3.11 13.01 2.70
N TYR A 252 -4.41 12.86 2.46
CA TYR A 252 -5.02 11.58 2.11
C TYR A 252 -6.07 11.83 1.02
N ILE A 253 -6.04 11.04 -0.06
CA ILE A 253 -6.94 11.22 -1.19
C ILE A 253 -7.51 9.87 -1.65
N HIS A 254 -8.79 9.87 -2.06
CA HIS A 254 -9.40 8.79 -2.83
C HIS A 254 -9.47 9.24 -4.28
N ILE A 255 -8.81 8.51 -5.16
CA ILE A 255 -8.63 8.91 -6.56
C ILE A 255 -9.78 8.34 -7.40
N ASP A 256 -10.66 9.21 -7.92
CA ASP A 256 -11.76 8.83 -8.84
C ASP A 256 -11.41 9.15 -10.30
N ASP A 257 -10.20 8.79 -10.71
CA ASP A 257 -9.82 8.90 -12.11
C ASP A 257 -10.53 7.84 -12.95
N ARG A 258 -10.96 8.24 -14.13
CA ARG A 258 -11.75 7.40 -15.02
C ARG A 258 -11.11 7.27 -16.38
N MET A 259 -11.44 6.18 -17.07
CA MET A 259 -11.10 5.98 -18.47
C MET A 259 -11.85 6.99 -19.35
N GLU A 260 -11.42 7.17 -20.60
CA GLU A 260 -12.04 8.09 -21.56
C GLU A 260 -13.56 7.84 -21.75
N ASN A 261 -14.01 6.59 -21.63
CA ASN A 261 -15.42 6.20 -21.70
C ASN A 261 -16.19 6.42 -20.38
N ASN A 262 -15.61 7.15 -19.42
CA ASN A 262 -16.14 7.43 -18.08
C ASN A 262 -16.32 6.21 -17.17
N LYS A 263 -15.75 5.05 -17.50
CA LYS A 263 -15.75 3.88 -16.63
C LYS A 263 -14.62 3.96 -15.61
N HIS A 264 -14.83 3.33 -14.45
CA HIS A 264 -13.76 3.14 -13.47
C HIS A 264 -12.67 2.21 -14.01
N ILE A 265 -11.42 2.48 -13.65
CA ILE A 265 -10.27 1.66 -14.01
C ILE A 265 -10.26 0.34 -13.21
N SER A 266 -10.80 0.35 -11.99
CA SER A 266 -11.07 -0.83 -11.15
C SER A 266 -12.42 -0.67 -10.47
N ASP A 267 -12.96 -1.73 -9.87
CA ASP A 267 -14.14 -1.65 -9.01
C ASP A 267 -13.84 -1.03 -7.63
N HIS A 268 -12.57 -0.79 -7.33
CA HIS A 268 -12.10 0.03 -6.21
C HIS A 268 -11.43 1.31 -6.72
N LEU A 269 -11.44 2.35 -5.90
CA LEU A 269 -10.63 3.54 -6.09
C LEU A 269 -9.27 3.37 -5.42
N PRO A 270 -8.17 3.77 -6.08
CA PRO A 270 -6.90 3.85 -5.38
C PRO A 270 -6.95 4.92 -4.29
N ILE A 271 -6.36 4.63 -3.15
CA ILE A 271 -6.17 5.60 -2.07
C ILE A 271 -4.69 5.95 -1.97
N LEU A 272 -4.38 7.22 -1.77
CA LEU A 272 -3.01 7.73 -1.72
C LEU A 272 -2.81 8.59 -0.49
N ALA A 273 -1.81 8.24 0.33
CA ALA A 273 -1.35 9.02 1.47
C ALA A 273 0.00 9.66 1.17
N THR A 274 0.16 10.95 1.52
CA THR A 274 1.45 11.61 1.59
C THR A 274 1.89 11.63 3.04
N LEU A 275 3.00 10.98 3.34
CA LEU A 275 3.50 10.73 4.68
C LEU A 275 4.81 11.47 4.93
N LYS A 276 5.07 11.83 6.20
CA LYS A 276 6.32 12.42 6.66
C LYS A 276 6.78 11.72 7.93
N LYS A 277 8.09 11.50 8.02
CA LYS A 277 8.74 11.00 9.23
C LYS A 277 9.19 12.16 10.10
#